data_d10874e207fc2e988d8475eb0ef0df24
#
_entry.id   d10874e207fc2e988d8475eb0ef0df24
#
_cell.length_a   1.000
_cell.length_b   1.000
_cell.length_c   1.000
_cell.angle_alpha   90.00
_cell.angle_beta   90.00
_cell.angle_gamma   90.00
#
_symmetry.space_group_name_H-M   'P 1'
#
loop_
_entity.id
_entity.type
_entity.pdbx_description
1 polymer ?
#
loop_
_entity_poly.entity_id
_entity_poly.type
_entity_poly.pdbx_seq_one_letter_code
_entity_poly.pdbx_strand_id
1 'polypeptide(L)'
;MIPKRIVIDTNVCLDLFVFRDPRWAALLAALKNGTVKAVTRDDCRMEWLIVLHYPHLPLNEESRNQATTEFDSLIACLDMNESASDVKLPVCSDSDDQKFLELARDANADVLITKDKALLKLAKKTVKAGMFAIMLPDTWTLLESSCKPTA
;
A
#
# COMPACT_ATOMS: atom_id res chain seq x y z
N MET A 1 4.36 11.13 18.52
CA MET A 1 3.57 11.29 17.28
C MET A 1 3.23 9.91 16.72
N ILE A 2 1.96 9.66 16.48
CA ILE A 2 1.50 8.39 15.94
C ILE A 2 1.81 8.35 14.43
N PRO A 3 2.57 7.35 13.94
CA PRO A 3 2.83 7.26 12.51
C PRO A 3 1.54 7.08 11.71
N LYS A 4 1.49 7.67 10.53
CA LYS A 4 0.38 7.44 9.62
C LYS A 4 0.37 5.98 9.16
N ARG A 5 -0.82 5.41 9.06
CA ARG A 5 -1.01 4.04 8.58
C ARG A 5 -1.35 4.09 7.10
N ILE A 6 -0.63 3.32 6.32
CA ILE A 6 -0.81 3.30 4.87
C ILE A 6 -1.02 1.88 4.35
N VAL A 7 -1.72 1.78 3.21
CA VAL A 7 -1.86 0.55 2.44
C VAL A 7 -1.14 0.78 1.11
N ILE A 8 -0.35 -0.19 0.68
CA ILE A 8 0.42 -0.11 -0.56
C ILE A 8 -0.05 -1.21 -1.50
N ASP A 9 -0.52 -0.82 -2.69
CA ASP A 9 -0.94 -1.75 -3.73
C ASP A 9 0.25 -2.61 -4.19
N THR A 10 -0.04 -3.82 -4.64
CA THR A 10 0.95 -4.80 -5.07
C THR A 10 1.94 -4.25 -6.10
N ASN A 11 1.46 -3.49 -7.09
CA ASN A 11 2.34 -2.91 -8.12
C ASN A 11 3.37 -1.97 -7.53
N VAL A 12 3.01 -1.19 -6.52
CA VAL A 12 3.95 -0.30 -5.83
C VAL A 12 4.91 -1.12 -4.97
N CYS A 13 4.44 -2.19 -4.36
CA CYS A 13 5.31 -3.11 -3.62
C CYS A 13 6.38 -3.72 -4.51
N LEU A 14 6.03 -4.08 -5.76
CA LEU A 14 7.01 -4.56 -6.74
C LEU A 14 8.08 -3.50 -7.01
N ASP A 15 7.68 -2.24 -7.19
CA ASP A 15 8.62 -1.15 -7.40
C ASP A 15 9.58 -1.00 -6.21
N LEU A 16 9.08 -1.17 -5.00
CA LEU A 16 9.87 -0.98 -3.78
C LEU A 16 10.84 -2.14 -3.52
N PHE A 17 10.36 -3.37 -3.64
CA PHE A 17 11.07 -4.54 -3.13
C PHE A 17 11.73 -5.41 -4.20
N VAL A 18 11.30 -5.28 -5.45
CA VAL A 18 11.85 -6.05 -6.58
C VAL A 18 12.67 -5.14 -7.49
N PHE A 19 12.05 -4.09 -8.02
CA PHE A 19 12.70 -3.22 -8.99
C PHE A 19 13.57 -2.14 -8.35
N ARG A 20 13.41 -1.89 -7.07
CA ARG A 20 14.18 -0.87 -6.33
C ARG A 20 14.14 0.48 -7.03
N ASP A 21 12.94 0.90 -7.42
CA ASP A 21 12.73 2.12 -8.19
C ASP A 21 13.22 3.33 -7.38
N PRO A 22 14.21 4.08 -7.88
CA PRO A 22 14.76 5.22 -7.14
C PRO A 22 13.76 6.35 -6.93
N ARG A 23 12.70 6.41 -7.75
CA ARG A 23 11.65 7.42 -7.57
C ARG A 23 10.93 7.27 -6.23
N TRP A 24 10.90 6.04 -5.69
CA TRP A 24 10.18 5.74 -4.46
C TRP A 24 11.10 5.56 -3.25
N ALA A 25 12.35 6.00 -3.37
CA ALA A 25 13.34 5.87 -2.29
C ALA A 25 12.87 6.55 -1.00
N ALA A 26 12.18 7.69 -1.09
CA ALA A 26 11.65 8.39 0.08
C ALA A 26 10.58 7.57 0.80
N LEU A 27 9.71 6.88 0.06
CA LEU A 27 8.70 6.01 0.64
C LEU A 27 9.35 4.82 1.34
N LEU A 28 10.33 4.19 0.71
CA LEU A 28 11.05 3.08 1.33
C LEU A 28 11.77 3.52 2.60
N ALA A 29 12.40 4.69 2.59
CA ALA A 29 13.05 5.24 3.77
C ALA A 29 12.06 5.50 4.90
N ALA A 30 10.87 6.02 4.59
CA ALA A 30 9.83 6.28 5.58
C ALA A 30 9.32 4.98 6.22
N LEU A 31 9.24 3.91 5.44
CA LEU A 31 8.89 2.58 5.97
C LEU A 31 9.97 2.06 6.92
N LYS A 32 11.24 2.20 6.53
CA LYS A 32 12.37 1.70 7.32
C LYS A 32 12.58 2.46 8.62
N ASN A 33 12.35 3.78 8.60
CA ASN A 33 12.57 4.60 9.80
C ASN A 33 11.33 4.74 10.70
N GLY A 34 10.20 4.13 10.30
CA GLY A 34 8.99 4.15 11.11
C GLY A 34 8.15 5.42 11.01
N THR A 35 8.47 6.32 10.08
CA THR A 35 7.67 7.54 9.86
C THR A 35 6.24 7.19 9.44
N VAL A 36 6.09 6.13 8.62
CA VAL A 36 4.79 5.56 8.25
C VAL A 36 4.79 4.08 8.58
N LYS A 37 3.60 3.53 8.81
CA LYS A 37 3.41 2.10 9.02
C LYS A 37 2.50 1.54 7.93
N ALA A 38 3.03 0.61 7.15
CA ALA A 38 2.25 -0.06 6.13
C ALA A 38 1.60 -1.31 6.71
N VAL A 39 0.36 -1.57 6.28
CA VAL A 39 -0.41 -2.74 6.72
C VAL A 39 -0.97 -3.48 5.52
N THR A 40 -1.19 -4.78 5.70
CA THR A 40 -1.83 -5.64 4.72
C THR A 40 -2.73 -6.64 5.44
N ARG A 41 -3.42 -7.48 4.69
CA ARG A 41 -4.18 -8.60 5.23
C ARG A 41 -3.93 -9.83 4.34
N ASP A 42 -4.42 -11.00 4.77
CA ASP A 42 -4.06 -12.27 4.15
C ASP A 42 -4.28 -12.32 2.64
N ASP A 43 -5.42 -11.85 2.15
CA ASP A 43 -5.72 -11.92 0.70
C ASP A 43 -4.83 -10.98 -0.11
N CYS A 44 -4.53 -9.81 0.39
CA CYS A 44 -3.63 -8.86 -0.26
C CYS A 44 -2.18 -9.38 -0.24
N ARG A 45 -1.76 -9.97 0.86
CA ARG A 45 -0.43 -10.59 0.97
C ARG A 45 -0.32 -11.79 0.04
N MET A 46 -1.38 -12.59 -0.08
CA MET A 46 -1.40 -13.73 -0.99
C MET A 46 -1.21 -13.29 -2.44
N GLU A 47 -1.85 -12.19 -2.85
CA GLU A 47 -1.63 -11.63 -4.19
C GLU A 47 -0.15 -11.29 -4.41
N TRP A 48 0.50 -10.66 -3.41
CA TRP A 48 1.93 -10.36 -3.46
C TRP A 48 2.76 -11.62 -3.69
N LEU A 49 2.49 -12.68 -2.93
CA LEU A 49 3.22 -13.94 -3.06
C LEU A 49 3.03 -14.59 -4.43
N ILE A 50 1.81 -14.54 -4.97
CA ILE A 50 1.49 -15.09 -6.29
C ILE A 50 2.21 -14.30 -7.38
N VAL A 51 2.18 -12.98 -7.31
CA VAL A 51 2.79 -12.11 -8.33
C VAL A 51 4.30 -12.29 -8.38
N LEU A 52 4.95 -12.61 -7.27
CA LEU A 52 6.40 -12.88 -7.23
C LEU A 52 6.80 -14.08 -8.09
N HIS A 53 5.87 -14.96 -8.43
CA HIS A 53 6.12 -16.12 -9.30
C HIS A 53 5.83 -15.85 -10.77
N TYR A 54 5.44 -14.65 -11.14
CA TYR A 54 5.18 -14.32 -12.56
C TYR A 54 6.47 -14.44 -13.35
N PRO A 55 6.43 -15.15 -14.51
CA PRO A 55 7.67 -15.49 -15.26
C PRO A 55 8.40 -14.29 -15.85
N HIS A 56 7.72 -13.18 -16.07
CA HIS A 56 8.37 -11.98 -16.60
C HIS A 56 9.18 -11.20 -15.58
N LEU A 57 9.08 -11.53 -14.30
CA LEU A 57 9.85 -10.84 -13.27
C LEU A 57 11.28 -11.38 -13.20
N PRO A 58 12.29 -10.51 -12.99
CA PRO A 58 13.69 -10.93 -12.95
C PRO A 58 14.05 -11.51 -11.58
N LEU A 59 13.36 -12.59 -11.18
CA LEU A 59 13.51 -13.19 -9.86
C LEU A 59 13.87 -14.66 -9.95
N ASN A 60 14.70 -15.11 -9.02
CA ASN A 60 14.92 -16.52 -8.75
C ASN A 60 14.38 -16.83 -7.34
N GLU A 61 14.57 -18.06 -6.87
CA GLU A 61 14.08 -18.46 -5.54
C GLU A 61 14.67 -17.60 -4.43
N GLU A 62 15.96 -17.34 -4.48
CA GLU A 62 16.65 -16.55 -3.47
C GLU A 62 16.14 -15.09 -3.45
N SER A 63 16.03 -14.46 -4.60
CA SER A 63 15.57 -13.07 -4.66
C SER A 63 14.09 -12.93 -4.32
N ARG A 64 13.26 -13.94 -4.64
CA ARG A 64 11.87 -13.98 -4.17
C ARG A 64 11.80 -14.03 -2.65
N ASN A 65 12.63 -14.87 -2.04
CA ASN A 65 12.68 -14.99 -0.58
C ASN A 65 13.15 -13.68 0.08
N GLN A 66 14.12 -13.02 -0.52
CA GLN A 66 14.60 -11.72 -0.03
C GLN A 66 13.51 -10.66 -0.11
N ALA A 67 12.78 -10.60 -1.23
CA ALA A 67 11.69 -9.64 -1.40
C ALA A 67 10.57 -9.91 -0.38
N THR A 68 10.23 -11.17 -0.15
CA THR A 68 9.21 -11.55 0.82
C THR A 68 9.63 -11.19 2.25
N THR A 69 10.88 -11.45 2.59
CA THR A 69 11.41 -11.11 3.91
C THR A 69 11.37 -9.60 4.16
N GLU A 70 11.75 -8.82 3.16
CA GLU A 70 11.72 -7.36 3.27
C GLU A 70 10.29 -6.85 3.39
N PHE A 71 9.38 -7.37 2.56
CA PHE A 71 7.96 -7.04 2.64
C PHE A 71 7.43 -7.31 4.05
N ASP A 72 7.66 -8.52 4.57
CA ASP A 72 7.14 -8.91 5.88
C ASP A 72 7.78 -8.10 7.03
N SER A 73 9.00 -7.60 6.85
CA SER A 73 9.64 -6.79 7.87
C SER A 73 9.11 -5.36 7.92
N LEU A 74 8.57 -4.86 6.81
CA LEU A 74 8.11 -3.47 6.68
C LEU A 74 6.59 -3.31 6.60
N ILE A 75 5.86 -4.38 6.31
CA ILE A 75 4.40 -4.34 6.14
C ILE A 75 3.77 -5.35 7.10
N ALA A 76 3.01 -4.87 8.05
CA ALA A 76 2.37 -5.72 9.04
C ALA A 76 1.11 -6.36 8.47
N CYS A 77 1.01 -7.69 8.55
CA CYS A 77 -0.19 -8.41 8.15
C CYS A 77 -1.16 -8.45 9.34
N LEU A 78 -2.30 -7.77 9.18
CA LEU A 78 -3.28 -7.64 10.25
C LEU A 78 -4.27 -8.80 10.21
N ASP A 79 -4.70 -9.22 11.39
CA ASP A 79 -5.81 -10.16 11.54
C ASP A 79 -7.11 -9.34 11.49
N MET A 80 -7.83 -9.47 10.39
CA MET A 80 -9.04 -8.69 10.14
C MET A 80 -10.32 -9.49 10.42
N ASN A 81 -10.26 -10.50 11.26
CA ASN A 81 -11.41 -11.37 11.54
C ASN A 81 -12.57 -10.66 12.23
N GLU A 82 -12.29 -9.47 12.82
CA GLU A 82 -13.33 -8.82 13.57
C GLU A 82 -13.75 -7.50 13.02
N SER A 83 -14.38 -7.37 12.09
CA SER A 83 -14.86 -6.26 11.79
C SER A 83 -14.82 -5.33 11.05
N ALA A 84 -15.63 -5.48 10.49
CA ALA A 84 -15.99 -4.61 9.45
C ALA A 84 -16.53 -3.32 9.88
N SER A 85 -15.97 -2.29 9.35
CA SER A 85 -16.60 -0.98 9.36
C SER A 85 -17.90 -1.06 8.55
N ASP A 86 -18.95 -0.39 9.02
CA ASP A 86 -20.22 -0.30 8.31
C ASP A 86 -20.19 0.73 7.19
N VAL A 87 -19.10 1.45 7.03
CA VAL A 87 -19.00 2.47 6.00
C VAL A 87 -18.99 1.83 4.62
N LYS A 88 -19.91 2.26 3.76
CA LYS A 88 -20.01 1.71 2.43
C LYS A 88 -18.89 2.19 1.53
N LEU A 89 -18.22 1.23 0.88
CA LEU A 89 -17.15 1.54 -0.05
C LEU A 89 -17.67 1.76 -1.47
N PRO A 90 -17.02 2.65 -2.25
CA PRO A 90 -17.29 2.66 -3.69
C PRO A 90 -16.84 1.33 -4.30
N VAL A 91 -17.46 0.96 -5.41
CA VAL A 91 -17.12 -0.29 -6.12
C VAL A 91 -16.04 0.03 -7.15
N CYS A 92 -14.92 -0.70 -7.05
CA CYS A 92 -13.83 -0.56 -8.02
C CYS A 92 -14.19 -1.28 -9.31
N SER A 93 -13.90 -0.66 -10.47
CA SER A 93 -14.16 -1.27 -11.77
C SER A 93 -13.34 -2.54 -12.00
N ASP A 94 -12.18 -2.64 -11.33
CA ASP A 94 -11.41 -3.89 -11.27
C ASP A 94 -11.71 -4.58 -9.95
N SER A 95 -12.43 -5.70 -10.02
CA SER A 95 -12.86 -6.42 -8.81
C SER A 95 -11.69 -6.98 -8.00
N ASP A 96 -10.55 -7.24 -8.66
CA ASP A 96 -9.36 -7.74 -7.95
C ASP A 96 -8.76 -6.69 -7.03
N ASP A 97 -9.05 -5.41 -7.25
CA ASP A 97 -8.52 -4.33 -6.44
C ASP A 97 -9.44 -3.92 -5.28
N GLN A 98 -10.68 -4.43 -5.27
CA GLN A 98 -11.64 -4.08 -4.22
C GLN A 98 -11.11 -4.40 -2.82
N LYS A 99 -10.33 -5.46 -2.69
CA LYS A 99 -9.75 -5.88 -1.40
C LYS A 99 -8.84 -4.81 -0.78
N PHE A 100 -8.18 -3.98 -1.60
CA PHE A 100 -7.34 -2.91 -1.07
C PHE A 100 -8.18 -1.78 -0.48
N LEU A 101 -9.35 -1.51 -1.05
CA LEU A 101 -10.30 -0.56 -0.47
C LEU A 101 -10.84 -1.07 0.87
N GLU A 102 -11.20 -2.36 0.92
CA GLU A 102 -11.67 -2.99 2.14
C GLU A 102 -10.61 -2.96 3.23
N LEU A 103 -9.38 -3.30 2.88
CA LEU A 103 -8.26 -3.26 3.81
C LEU A 103 -8.05 -1.84 4.37
N ALA A 104 -8.02 -0.83 3.50
CA ALA A 104 -7.80 0.54 3.93
C ALA A 104 -8.91 1.03 4.87
N ARG A 105 -10.17 0.68 4.56
CA ARG A 105 -11.30 1.01 5.43
C ARG A 105 -11.18 0.32 6.79
N ASP A 106 -11.00 -0.99 6.77
CA ASP A 106 -11.07 -1.82 7.98
C ASP A 106 -9.85 -1.63 8.88
N ALA A 107 -8.69 -1.33 8.30
CA ALA A 107 -7.47 -1.02 9.04
C ALA A 107 -7.41 0.44 9.50
N ASN A 108 -8.39 1.24 9.11
CA ASN A 108 -8.42 2.66 9.43
C ASN A 108 -7.17 3.38 8.92
N ALA A 109 -6.78 3.07 7.69
CA ALA A 109 -5.62 3.66 7.06
C ALA A 109 -5.85 5.12 6.71
N ASP A 110 -4.78 5.89 6.68
CA ASP A 110 -4.82 7.29 6.26
C ASP A 110 -4.75 7.41 4.73
N VAL A 111 -3.99 6.52 4.10
CA VAL A 111 -3.71 6.61 2.65
C VAL A 111 -3.63 5.21 2.03
N LEU A 112 -4.17 5.07 0.84
CA LEU A 112 -3.91 3.94 -0.06
C LEU A 112 -3.02 4.44 -1.19
N ILE A 113 -1.83 3.89 -1.33
CA ILE A 113 -0.87 4.28 -2.36
C ILE A 113 -0.95 3.27 -3.50
N THR A 114 -1.24 3.75 -4.70
CA THR A 114 -1.45 2.91 -5.88
C THR A 114 -1.06 3.64 -7.16
N LYS A 115 -0.78 2.87 -8.22
CA LYS A 115 -0.62 3.39 -9.58
C LYS A 115 -1.80 3.00 -10.46
N ASP A 116 -2.74 2.22 -9.94
CA ASP A 116 -3.87 1.70 -10.69
C ASP A 116 -4.92 2.77 -10.91
N LYS A 117 -5.24 3.04 -12.16
CA LYS A 117 -6.22 4.07 -12.53
C LYS A 117 -7.62 3.78 -12.00
N ALA A 118 -8.00 2.49 -11.91
CA ALA A 118 -9.31 2.10 -11.40
C ALA A 118 -9.48 2.51 -9.93
N LEU A 119 -8.42 2.38 -9.14
CA LEU A 119 -8.43 2.84 -7.74
C LEU A 119 -8.33 4.36 -7.63
N LEU A 120 -7.46 4.97 -8.44
CA LEU A 120 -7.27 6.43 -8.40
C LEU A 120 -8.55 7.20 -8.73
N LYS A 121 -9.41 6.63 -9.59
CA LYS A 121 -10.71 7.26 -9.92
C LYS A 121 -11.63 7.39 -8.71
N LEU A 122 -11.41 6.60 -7.68
CA LEU A 122 -12.26 6.58 -6.49
C LEU A 122 -11.77 7.53 -5.39
N ALA A 123 -10.64 8.22 -5.61
CA ALA A 123 -10.01 9.05 -4.58
C ALA A 123 -10.93 10.11 -3.98
N LYS A 124 -11.70 10.80 -4.82
CA LYS A 124 -12.63 11.82 -4.34
C LYS A 124 -13.77 11.23 -3.52
N LYS A 125 -14.24 10.04 -3.91
CA LYS A 125 -15.34 9.38 -3.21
C LYS A 125 -14.94 8.92 -1.82
N THR A 126 -13.74 8.38 -1.67
CA THR A 126 -13.27 7.90 -0.36
C THR A 126 -13.03 9.06 0.60
N VAL A 127 -12.45 10.16 0.13
CA VAL A 127 -12.24 11.35 0.94
C VAL A 127 -13.57 11.97 1.35
N LYS A 128 -14.51 12.08 0.41
CA LYS A 128 -15.83 12.64 0.69
C LYS A 128 -16.60 11.83 1.72
N ALA A 129 -16.39 10.52 1.74
CA ALA A 129 -17.01 9.63 2.72
C ALA A 129 -16.31 9.64 4.08
N GLY A 130 -15.28 10.47 4.27
CA GLY A 130 -14.53 10.56 5.53
C GLY A 130 -13.59 9.40 5.76
N MET A 131 -13.21 8.69 4.69
CA MET A 131 -12.29 7.58 4.75
C MET A 131 -10.88 8.02 4.33
N PHE A 132 -10.11 7.10 3.82
CA PHE A 132 -8.72 7.31 3.42
C PHE A 132 -8.58 8.10 2.11
N ALA A 133 -7.39 8.69 1.91
CA ALA A 133 -7.01 9.23 0.61
C ALA A 133 -6.46 8.12 -0.29
N ILE A 134 -6.58 8.28 -1.60
CA ILE A 134 -5.97 7.37 -2.59
C ILE A 134 -5.06 8.23 -3.47
N MET A 135 -3.79 7.84 -3.61
CA MET A 135 -2.86 8.66 -4.37
C MET A 135 -1.71 7.85 -4.96
N LEU A 136 -1.06 8.44 -5.97
CA LEU A 136 0.16 7.94 -6.55
C LEU A 136 1.31 8.04 -5.56
N PRO A 137 2.33 7.19 -5.66
CA PRO A 137 3.52 7.29 -4.80
C PRO A 137 4.23 8.62 -4.89
N ASP A 138 4.31 9.22 -6.08
CA ASP A 138 4.93 10.54 -6.25
C ASP A 138 4.11 11.66 -5.61
N THR A 139 2.78 11.56 -5.66
CA THR A 139 1.91 12.50 -4.96
C THR A 139 2.16 12.44 -3.45
N TRP A 140 2.26 11.23 -2.91
CA TRP A 140 2.57 11.04 -1.49
C TRP A 140 3.92 11.68 -1.13
N THR A 141 4.95 11.45 -1.95
CA THR A 141 6.29 12.00 -1.74
C THR A 141 6.26 13.54 -1.70
N LEU A 142 5.51 14.16 -2.63
CA LEU A 142 5.38 15.61 -2.65
C LEU A 142 4.68 16.17 -1.41
N LEU A 143 3.61 15.50 -0.97
CA LEU A 143 2.87 15.93 0.23
C LEU A 143 3.72 15.81 1.48
N GLU A 144 4.47 14.72 1.62
CA GLU A 144 5.36 14.53 2.77
C GLU A 144 6.48 15.58 2.79
N SER A 145 7.02 15.94 1.63
CA SER A 145 8.02 16.99 1.52
C SER A 145 7.47 18.36 1.91
N SER A 146 6.20 18.63 1.55
CA SER A 146 5.54 19.89 1.88
C SER A 146 5.17 20.00 3.35
N CYS A 147 4.93 18.88 4.00
CA CYS A 147 4.47 18.81 5.39
C CYS A 147 5.62 18.69 6.39
N LYS A 148 6.86 18.58 5.91
CA LYS A 148 7.99 18.52 6.83
C LYS A 148 8.16 19.85 7.53
N PRO A 149 8.20 19.85 8.88
CA PRO A 149 8.47 21.10 9.59
C PRO A 149 9.85 21.60 9.20
N THR A 150 9.92 22.85 8.84
CA THR A 150 11.21 23.51 8.67
C THR A 150 11.89 23.55 10.03
N ALA A 151 12.97 22.86 10.11
CA ALA A 151 13.76 22.89 11.35
C ALA A 151 14.29 24.28 11.58
#